data_9fed6285633028f9394f3cedf4f4f1b1
#
_entry.id   9fed6285633028f9394f3cedf4f4f1b1
#
_cell.length_a   1.000
_cell.length_b   1.000
_cell.length_c   1.000
_cell.angle_alpha   90.00
_cell.angle_beta   90.00
_cell.angle_gamma   90.00
#
_symmetry.space_group_name_H-M   'P 1'
#
loop_
_entity.id
_entity.type
_entity.pdbx_description
1 polymer ?
#
loop_
_entity_poly.entity_id
_entity_poly.type
_entity_poly.pdbx_seq_one_letter_code
_entity_poly.pdbx_strand_id
1 'polypeptide(L)'
;MNTSSGTRTHRAQEARPTHRIKVSPPVATDAPPVEIRADVLQSFLSDAAHVPGGTASGVVFPKSAGEVAALVRSARRVLPIGAQSSLTGGATPRGDLLISTRALTEISLLPGSLVRVGAGVRLAELRRVLAIDAMYYPPIPTYDGAFVGGTIATNAAGAATFKYGSTRPWVEALTVVLADGSLAEIRRGAVTASPEGRFELEYDSGRVDRVPVPTYSMPDVAKLSAGYYAKPGMDLIDLFIGSEGTLGIVTSAILRVIALPRRLVALVPFDSDHQAVVLTAALRRAARSSWRGEGHVDVSAIEFMDGRALALVPDEAFIRAGVERPGRDSGLLLVQIELAGDDDQVLQEMSAVLQACGIESDPQVALPDDDRGAARLFELREAVPSSLNAMIAAAKLRVHPDLQKTAGDFVVPFERLEESLTMYRDVFARFGLEHALWGHVSDGNMHPNLVPRSMDDVHRAKEALLEMARVVGAMHGAPLAEHGVGRSALKQQMLRELYGEKGIEEMRAVKRALDPDWKLAAGVLFPSP
;
A
#
# COMPACT_ATOMS: atom_id res chain seq x y z
N MET A 1 2.40 23.89 -62.27
CA MET A 1 3.34 24.31 -61.23
C MET A 1 2.85 23.70 -59.92
N ASN A 2 3.45 22.61 -59.54
CA ASN A 2 3.13 21.86 -58.30
C ASN A 2 4.01 22.40 -57.18
N THR A 3 3.42 22.88 -56.09
CA THR A 3 4.12 23.09 -54.82
C THR A 3 3.51 22.21 -53.76
N SER A 4 4.12 21.08 -53.52
CA SER A 4 3.83 20.23 -52.37
C SER A 4 4.55 20.77 -51.13
N SER A 5 3.80 21.31 -50.18
CA SER A 5 4.29 21.64 -48.83
C SER A 5 4.31 20.36 -47.97
N GLY A 6 5.49 19.78 -47.81
CA GLY A 6 5.71 18.68 -46.89
C GLY A 6 5.74 19.16 -45.46
N THR A 7 4.73 18.84 -44.68
CA THR A 7 4.70 18.98 -43.20
C THR A 7 5.63 17.96 -42.58
N ARG A 8 6.84 18.35 -42.17
CA ARG A 8 7.73 17.58 -41.32
C ARG A 8 7.15 17.50 -39.92
N THR A 9 6.53 16.40 -39.57
CA THR A 9 6.22 16.05 -38.18
C THR A 9 7.55 15.77 -37.46
N HIS A 10 7.98 16.67 -36.62
CA HIS A 10 9.04 16.40 -35.65
C HIS A 10 8.53 15.34 -34.65
N ARG A 11 8.81 14.06 -34.90
CA ARG A 11 8.85 13.06 -33.83
C ARG A 11 9.99 13.49 -32.89
N ALA A 12 9.65 13.89 -31.67
CA ALA A 12 10.64 14.01 -30.60
C ALA A 12 11.36 12.65 -30.51
N GLN A 13 12.66 12.61 -30.77
CA GLN A 13 13.48 11.45 -30.49
C GLN A 13 13.43 11.22 -28.98
N GLU A 14 12.75 10.15 -28.55
CA GLU A 14 12.84 9.69 -27.17
C GLU A 14 14.31 9.39 -26.88
N ALA A 15 14.89 10.13 -25.95
CA ALA A 15 16.26 9.92 -25.50
C ALA A 15 16.36 8.49 -24.95
N ARG A 16 17.38 7.73 -25.39
CA ARG A 16 17.61 6.37 -24.86
C ARG A 16 17.82 6.44 -23.35
N PRO A 17 17.22 5.51 -22.57
CA PRO A 17 17.41 5.46 -21.13
C PRO A 17 18.92 5.41 -20.79
N THR A 18 19.31 6.16 -19.78
CA THR A 18 20.67 6.13 -19.23
C THR A 18 20.67 5.39 -17.90
N HIS A 19 21.82 4.88 -17.45
CA HIS A 19 22.00 4.35 -16.08
C HIS A 19 22.47 5.42 -15.10
N ARG A 20 22.61 6.67 -15.56
CA ARG A 20 23.16 7.80 -14.80
C ARG A 20 22.13 8.92 -14.64
N ILE A 21 22.06 9.46 -13.43
CA ILE A 21 21.27 10.65 -13.10
C ILE A 21 22.16 11.72 -12.50
N LYS A 22 21.91 12.98 -12.86
CA LYS A 22 22.47 14.13 -12.15
C LYS A 22 21.66 14.45 -10.93
N VAL A 23 22.32 14.67 -9.81
CA VAL A 23 21.73 15.16 -8.56
C VAL A 23 22.31 16.53 -8.24
N SER A 24 21.46 17.46 -7.90
CA SER A 24 21.81 18.85 -7.73
C SER A 24 21.62 19.31 -6.28
N PRO A 25 22.41 20.25 -5.76
CA PRO A 25 22.08 20.88 -4.51
C PRO A 25 20.74 21.64 -4.67
N PRO A 26 19.87 21.63 -3.66
CA PRO A 26 18.66 22.46 -3.69
C PRO A 26 19.02 23.94 -3.63
N VAL A 27 18.06 24.78 -4.02
CA VAL A 27 18.14 26.21 -3.73
C VAL A 27 18.37 26.40 -2.23
N ALA A 28 19.38 27.19 -1.87
CA ALA A 28 19.72 27.44 -0.48
C ALA A 28 18.48 28.03 0.27
N THR A 29 18.07 27.34 1.32
CA THR A 29 16.92 27.72 2.15
C THR A 29 17.31 27.46 3.60
N ASP A 30 16.85 28.32 4.51
CA ASP A 30 17.02 28.09 5.94
C ASP A 30 16.15 26.90 6.40
N ALA A 31 16.66 26.16 7.39
CA ALA A 31 15.88 25.11 8.01
C ALA A 31 14.75 25.73 8.85
N PRO A 32 13.50 25.23 8.74
CA PRO A 32 12.41 25.70 9.59
C PRO A 32 12.69 25.35 11.08
N PRO A 33 12.07 26.08 12.02
CA PRO A 33 12.27 25.84 13.44
C PRO A 33 11.82 24.45 13.88
N VAL A 34 12.59 23.85 14.78
CA VAL A 34 12.27 22.55 15.36
C VAL A 34 11.29 22.76 16.52
N GLU A 35 10.14 22.11 16.45
CA GLU A 35 9.17 22.07 17.55
C GLU A 35 9.59 20.96 18.53
N ILE A 36 9.80 21.33 19.82
CA ILE A 36 10.25 20.42 20.88
C ILE A 36 9.30 20.32 22.06
N ARG A 37 8.19 21.06 22.05
CA ARG A 37 7.21 21.05 23.15
C ARG A 37 6.62 19.66 23.32
N ALA A 38 6.59 19.18 24.55
CA ALA A 38 6.15 17.82 24.88
C ALA A 38 4.69 17.55 24.48
N ASP A 39 3.79 18.53 24.67
CA ASP A 39 2.38 18.46 24.30
C ASP A 39 2.18 18.25 22.79
N VAL A 40 3.01 18.89 21.96
CA VAL A 40 2.99 18.71 20.51
C VAL A 40 3.60 17.37 20.12
N LEU A 41 4.78 17.03 20.66
CA LEU A 41 5.49 15.79 20.34
C LEU A 41 4.67 14.55 20.65
N GLN A 42 3.88 14.58 21.74
CA GLN A 42 3.06 13.45 22.17
C GLN A 42 2.20 12.88 21.03
N SER A 43 1.67 13.73 20.14
CA SER A 43 0.83 13.30 19.01
C SER A 43 1.59 12.62 17.88
N PHE A 44 2.94 12.60 17.91
CA PHE A 44 3.79 12.03 16.89
C PHE A 44 4.61 10.81 17.38
N LEU A 45 4.45 10.39 18.63
CA LEU A 45 5.28 9.34 19.23
C LEU A 45 4.86 7.93 18.85
N SER A 46 3.71 7.75 18.18
CA SER A 46 3.31 6.43 17.68
C SER A 46 2.58 6.54 16.34
N ASP A 47 2.68 5.50 15.54
CA ASP A 47 1.84 5.31 14.36
C ASP A 47 0.60 4.44 14.69
N ALA A 48 -0.20 4.08 13.69
CA ALA A 48 -1.41 3.27 13.87
C ALA A 48 -1.14 1.82 14.35
N ALA A 49 0.12 1.37 14.39
CA ALA A 49 0.49 0.11 15.02
C ALA A 49 0.50 0.21 16.57
N HIS A 50 0.49 1.41 17.12
CA HIS A 50 0.54 1.68 18.57
C HIS A 50 1.70 0.97 19.27
N VAL A 51 2.88 0.91 18.60
CA VAL A 51 4.09 0.34 19.21
C VAL A 51 4.57 1.26 20.32
N PRO A 52 4.74 0.75 21.57
CA PRO A 52 5.08 1.58 22.71
C PRO A 52 6.53 2.09 22.65
N GLY A 53 6.81 3.11 23.47
CA GLY A 53 8.17 3.64 23.72
C GLY A 53 8.71 4.53 22.58
N GLY A 54 7.84 5.17 21.80
CA GLY A 54 8.25 6.19 20.84
C GLY A 54 8.89 7.40 21.54
N THR A 55 10.00 7.90 20.97
CA THR A 55 10.70 9.10 21.44
C THR A 55 11.21 9.89 20.24
N ALA A 56 11.12 11.22 20.29
CA ALA A 56 11.59 12.10 19.23
C ALA A 56 12.44 13.23 19.80
N SER A 57 13.46 13.67 19.06
CA SER A 57 14.26 14.84 19.41
C SER A 57 13.57 16.17 19.06
N GLY A 58 12.55 16.11 18.20
CA GLY A 58 11.75 17.23 17.75
C GLY A 58 10.92 16.84 16.52
N VAL A 59 10.01 17.73 16.12
CA VAL A 59 9.25 17.62 14.87
C VAL A 59 9.35 18.92 14.10
N VAL A 60 9.44 18.81 12.76
CA VAL A 60 9.49 19.95 11.83
C VAL A 60 8.50 19.78 10.70
N PHE A 61 8.02 20.90 10.16
CA PHE A 61 6.98 20.95 9.13
C PHE A 61 7.48 21.75 7.92
N PRO A 62 8.42 21.18 7.12
CA PRO A 62 8.95 21.87 5.95
C PRO A 62 7.88 22.08 4.88
N LYS A 63 7.99 23.23 4.18
CA LYS A 63 7.07 23.66 3.12
C LYS A 63 7.66 23.47 1.72
N SER A 64 8.93 23.11 1.62
CA SER A 64 9.65 22.93 0.35
C SER A 64 10.69 21.82 0.43
N ALA A 65 11.11 21.31 -0.74
CA ALA A 65 12.23 20.36 -0.84
C ALA A 65 13.55 20.99 -0.33
N GLY A 66 13.74 22.31 -0.50
CA GLY A 66 14.92 23.03 0.02
C GLY A 66 14.98 23.01 1.54
N GLU A 67 13.85 23.24 2.23
CA GLU A 67 13.76 23.16 3.69
C GLU A 67 14.01 21.73 4.19
N VAL A 68 13.45 20.69 3.52
CA VAL A 68 13.73 19.29 3.82
C VAL A 68 15.23 19.00 3.70
N ALA A 69 15.87 19.48 2.63
CA ALA A 69 17.29 19.28 2.41
C ALA A 69 18.17 19.98 3.47
N ALA A 70 17.80 21.19 3.88
CA ALA A 70 18.50 21.89 4.97
C ALA A 70 18.44 21.11 6.29
N LEU A 71 17.25 20.56 6.63
CA LEU A 71 17.06 19.72 7.81
C LEU A 71 17.87 18.43 7.74
N VAL A 72 17.85 17.74 6.60
CA VAL A 72 18.61 16.49 6.40
C VAL A 72 20.10 16.72 6.54
N ARG A 73 20.66 17.84 6.03
CA ARG A 73 22.08 18.18 6.17
C ARG A 73 22.49 18.39 7.63
N SER A 74 21.65 19.04 8.42
CA SER A 74 21.96 19.41 9.82
C SER A 74 21.68 18.30 10.83
N ALA A 75 20.73 17.38 10.54
CA ALA A 75 20.31 16.36 11.48
C ALA A 75 21.23 15.12 11.45
N ARG A 76 21.38 14.49 12.63
CA ARG A 76 22.11 13.23 12.77
C ARG A 76 21.25 12.02 12.39
N ARG A 77 19.98 12.03 12.79
CA ARG A 77 19.00 10.97 12.50
C ARG A 77 17.66 11.60 12.17
N VAL A 78 17.01 11.11 11.12
CA VAL A 78 15.79 11.64 10.58
C VAL A 78 14.79 10.51 10.35
N LEU A 79 13.54 10.73 10.75
CA LEU A 79 12.42 9.89 10.36
C LEU A 79 11.42 10.74 9.57
N PRO A 80 11.29 10.55 8.24
CA PRO A 80 10.21 11.17 7.49
C PRO A 80 8.88 10.55 7.89
N ILE A 81 7.88 11.39 8.18
CA ILE A 81 6.54 10.95 8.55
C ILE A 81 5.48 11.61 7.68
N GLY A 82 4.49 10.82 7.29
CA GLY A 82 3.25 11.29 6.68
C GLY A 82 2.13 11.40 7.71
N ALA A 83 1.00 10.74 7.44
CA ALA A 83 -0.16 10.66 8.33
C ALA A 83 0.03 9.70 9.53
N GLN A 84 1.14 9.01 9.62
CA GLN A 84 1.43 7.96 10.62
C GLN A 84 0.36 6.85 10.66
N SER A 85 -0.24 6.53 9.51
CA SER A 85 -1.21 5.44 9.33
C SER A 85 -0.56 4.05 9.19
N SER A 86 0.75 3.95 9.32
CA SER A 86 1.50 2.69 9.24
C SER A 86 1.06 1.71 10.33
N LEU A 87 0.96 0.41 9.96
CA LEU A 87 0.63 -0.70 10.85
C LEU A 87 1.87 -1.51 11.26
N THR A 88 3.08 -0.94 11.08
CA THR A 88 4.35 -1.68 11.22
C THR A 88 5.35 -1.02 12.16
N GLY A 89 4.98 0.07 12.81
CA GLY A 89 5.89 0.87 13.64
C GLY A 89 6.92 1.65 12.83
N GLY A 90 6.79 1.68 11.49
CA GLY A 90 7.73 2.37 10.59
C GLY A 90 7.77 3.88 10.81
N ALA A 91 6.64 4.47 11.22
CA ALA A 91 6.52 5.89 11.53
C ALA A 91 6.53 6.20 13.04
N THR A 92 6.86 5.22 13.90
CA THR A 92 7.09 5.41 15.33
C THR A 92 8.55 5.78 15.57
N PRO A 93 8.86 6.98 16.14
CA PRO A 93 10.25 7.44 16.29
C PRO A 93 11.01 6.73 17.41
N ARG A 94 12.35 6.70 17.29
CA ARG A 94 13.31 6.14 18.26
C ARG A 94 14.46 7.13 18.50
N GLY A 95 14.13 8.34 18.97
CA GLY A 95 15.07 9.44 19.16
C GLY A 95 15.34 10.24 17.89
N ASP A 96 14.60 10.00 16.82
CA ASP A 96 14.78 10.65 15.53
C ASP A 96 14.28 12.12 15.56
N LEU A 97 14.82 12.98 14.70
CA LEU A 97 14.15 14.21 14.28
C LEU A 97 13.06 13.85 13.28
N LEU A 98 11.82 14.20 13.61
CA LEU A 98 10.68 13.93 12.73
C LEU A 98 10.57 15.03 11.67
N ILE A 99 10.61 14.64 10.39
CA ILE A 99 10.29 15.52 9.26
C ILE A 99 8.90 15.16 8.77
N SER A 100 7.91 15.98 9.16
CA SER A 100 6.52 15.78 8.75
C SER A 100 6.26 16.43 7.40
N THR A 101 5.83 15.62 6.43
CA THR A 101 5.51 16.10 5.08
C THR A 101 4.19 16.87 4.99
N ARG A 102 3.42 17.00 6.08
CA ARG A 102 2.06 17.57 6.11
C ARG A 102 1.91 18.95 5.48
N ALA A 103 2.98 19.73 5.40
CA ALA A 103 2.95 21.08 4.82
C ALA A 103 3.32 21.10 3.32
N LEU A 104 3.67 19.97 2.72
CA LEU A 104 3.91 19.81 1.27
C LEU A 104 2.58 19.48 0.58
N THR A 105 1.73 20.47 0.36
CA THR A 105 0.31 20.26 -0.02
C THR A 105 -0.05 20.79 -1.41
N GLU A 106 0.93 21.05 -2.27
CA GLU A 106 0.66 21.48 -3.64
C GLU A 106 -0.11 20.40 -4.42
N ILE A 107 -1.13 20.82 -5.20
CA ILE A 107 -1.82 19.99 -6.20
C ILE A 107 -1.94 20.82 -7.47
N SER A 108 -1.44 20.31 -8.59
CA SER A 108 -1.51 20.99 -9.89
C SER A 108 -1.80 19.98 -11.00
N LEU A 109 -2.93 20.13 -11.69
CA LEU A 109 -3.25 19.31 -12.86
C LEU A 109 -2.27 19.63 -14.00
N LEU A 110 -1.84 18.60 -14.69
CA LEU A 110 -0.93 18.68 -15.82
C LEU A 110 -1.59 18.08 -17.08
N PRO A 111 -1.15 18.48 -18.28
CA PRO A 111 -1.62 17.85 -19.51
C PRO A 111 -1.33 16.33 -19.54
N GLY A 112 -2.18 15.56 -20.26
CA GLY A 112 -1.94 14.12 -20.46
C GLY A 112 -2.37 13.23 -19.30
N SER A 113 -3.45 13.61 -18.58
CA SER A 113 -3.98 12.83 -17.44
C SER A 113 -2.94 12.64 -16.34
N LEU A 114 -2.24 13.71 -16.00
CA LEU A 114 -1.22 13.74 -14.96
C LEU A 114 -1.60 14.78 -13.90
N VAL A 115 -1.16 14.54 -12.66
CA VAL A 115 -1.26 15.50 -11.56
C VAL A 115 0.05 15.57 -10.80
N ARG A 116 0.55 16.78 -10.56
CA ARG A 116 1.66 17.01 -9.62
C ARG A 116 1.09 17.17 -8.22
N VAL A 117 1.68 16.46 -7.26
CA VAL A 117 1.22 16.47 -5.87
C VAL A 117 2.40 16.54 -4.91
N GLY A 118 2.25 17.32 -3.86
CA GLY A 118 3.16 17.33 -2.72
C GLY A 118 2.98 16.07 -1.87
N ALA A 119 4.06 15.63 -1.21
CA ALA A 119 4.06 14.41 -0.41
C ALA A 119 3.09 14.44 0.79
N GLY A 120 2.70 15.63 1.27
CA GLY A 120 1.76 15.84 2.37
C GLY A 120 0.29 15.92 1.99
N VAL A 121 -0.04 15.82 0.70
CA VAL A 121 -1.42 15.79 0.24
C VAL A 121 -2.12 14.53 0.74
N ARG A 122 -3.29 14.68 1.37
CA ARG A 122 -4.14 13.55 1.77
C ARG A 122 -4.81 12.93 0.56
N LEU A 123 -4.95 11.62 0.51
CA LEU A 123 -5.67 10.95 -0.57
C LEU A 123 -7.12 11.42 -0.72
N ALA A 124 -7.82 11.66 0.40
CA ALA A 124 -9.16 12.24 0.39
C ALA A 124 -9.20 13.62 -0.30
N GLU A 125 -8.20 14.47 -0.03
CA GLU A 125 -8.08 15.79 -0.67
C GLU A 125 -7.75 15.68 -2.15
N LEU A 126 -6.80 14.81 -2.52
CA LEU A 126 -6.48 14.53 -3.91
C LEU A 126 -7.71 14.08 -4.68
N ARG A 127 -8.48 13.12 -4.11
CA ARG A 127 -9.73 12.62 -4.70
C ARG A 127 -10.74 13.72 -4.91
N ARG A 128 -10.94 14.58 -3.90
CA ARG A 128 -11.88 15.70 -3.97
C ARG A 128 -11.49 16.70 -5.07
N VAL A 129 -10.21 17.01 -5.20
CA VAL A 129 -9.73 17.95 -6.24
C VAL A 129 -9.87 17.32 -7.63
N LEU A 130 -9.49 16.08 -7.82
CA LEU A 130 -9.59 15.37 -9.09
C LEU A 130 -11.04 15.20 -9.56
N ALA A 131 -11.98 14.97 -8.65
CA ALA A 131 -13.40 14.79 -8.97
C ALA A 131 -14.03 16.04 -9.61
N ILE A 132 -13.52 17.24 -9.34
CA ILE A 132 -13.99 18.49 -9.97
C ILE A 132 -13.85 18.43 -11.49
N ASP A 133 -12.77 17.80 -11.98
CA ASP A 133 -12.48 17.62 -13.40
C ASP A 133 -12.82 16.21 -13.90
N ALA A 134 -13.70 15.49 -13.19
CA ALA A 134 -14.10 14.11 -13.47
C ALA A 134 -12.90 13.15 -13.63
N MET A 135 -11.84 13.35 -12.81
CA MET A 135 -10.64 12.52 -12.79
C MET A 135 -10.55 11.69 -11.50
N TYR A 136 -9.76 10.62 -11.55
CA TYR A 136 -9.60 9.67 -10.45
C TYR A 136 -8.18 9.11 -10.38
N TYR A 137 -7.66 8.94 -9.15
CA TYR A 137 -6.41 8.25 -8.86
C TYR A 137 -6.73 6.86 -8.30
N PRO A 138 -6.47 5.76 -9.05
CA PRO A 138 -6.99 4.43 -8.71
C PRO A 138 -6.35 3.71 -7.51
N PRO A 139 -5.01 3.77 -7.25
CA PRO A 139 -4.40 2.96 -6.19
C PRO A 139 -4.61 3.60 -4.82
N ILE A 140 -5.84 3.53 -4.31
CA ILE A 140 -6.20 4.09 -3.01
C ILE A 140 -6.27 2.96 -1.98
N PRO A 141 -5.43 2.98 -0.93
CA PRO A 141 -5.59 2.11 0.23
C PRO A 141 -6.89 2.44 0.98
N THR A 142 -7.35 1.53 1.84
CA THR A 142 -8.60 1.68 2.59
C THR A 142 -8.66 2.99 3.41
N TYR A 143 -7.53 3.41 3.98
CA TYR A 143 -7.47 4.66 4.75
C TYR A 143 -7.14 5.87 3.86
N ASP A 144 -8.12 6.67 3.55
CA ASP A 144 -8.02 7.84 2.65
C ASP A 144 -7.39 9.09 3.30
N GLY A 145 -7.18 9.07 4.63
CA GLY A 145 -6.38 10.07 5.36
C GLY A 145 -4.88 9.92 5.17
N ALA A 146 -4.40 8.85 4.51
CA ALA A 146 -2.99 8.66 4.20
C ALA A 146 -2.46 9.78 3.28
N PHE A 147 -1.17 10.12 3.45
CA PHE A 147 -0.52 11.11 2.59
C PHE A 147 0.13 10.44 1.38
N VAL A 148 0.11 11.12 0.23
CA VAL A 148 0.68 10.63 -1.03
C VAL A 148 2.14 10.18 -0.88
N GLY A 149 2.99 10.94 -0.18
CA GLY A 149 4.38 10.54 0.07
C GLY A 149 4.48 9.24 0.88
N GLY A 150 3.58 9.01 1.83
CA GLY A 150 3.50 7.77 2.60
C GLY A 150 3.06 6.59 1.74
N THR A 151 2.07 6.76 0.85
CA THR A 151 1.61 5.69 -0.05
C THR A 151 2.68 5.31 -1.08
N ILE A 152 3.46 6.27 -1.57
CA ILE A 152 4.62 6.02 -2.42
C ILE A 152 5.70 5.26 -1.64
N ALA A 153 6.03 5.74 -0.43
CA ALA A 153 7.08 5.14 0.40
C ALA A 153 6.80 3.68 0.77
N THR A 154 5.55 3.26 0.88
CA THR A 154 5.16 1.88 1.18
C THR A 154 4.71 1.09 -0.05
N ASN A 155 4.73 1.68 -1.25
CA ASN A 155 4.09 1.11 -2.45
C ASN A 155 2.66 0.66 -2.14
N ALA A 156 1.89 1.53 -1.48
CA ALA A 156 0.57 1.19 -0.96
C ALA A 156 -0.35 0.62 -2.03
N ALA A 157 -1.18 -0.31 -1.61
CA ALA A 157 -2.15 -1.00 -2.41
C ALA A 157 -3.49 -1.03 -1.66
N GLY A 158 -4.55 -1.45 -2.30
CA GLY A 158 -5.89 -1.57 -1.70
C GLY A 158 -6.76 -2.55 -2.47
N ALA A 159 -8.07 -2.48 -2.25
CA ALA A 159 -9.06 -3.38 -2.82
C ALA A 159 -9.01 -3.47 -4.36
N ALA A 160 -8.78 -2.34 -5.03
CA ALA A 160 -8.77 -2.27 -6.50
C ALA A 160 -7.42 -2.68 -7.15
N THR A 161 -6.51 -3.29 -6.38
CA THR A 161 -5.22 -3.77 -6.89
C THR A 161 -5.40 -4.81 -7.99
N PHE A 162 -6.45 -5.60 -7.94
CA PHE A 162 -6.76 -6.59 -9.00
C PHE A 162 -6.85 -5.94 -10.39
N LYS A 163 -7.46 -4.77 -10.50
CA LYS A 163 -7.59 -4.03 -11.76
C LYS A 163 -6.44 -3.05 -12.02
N TYR A 164 -6.03 -2.33 -11.01
CA TYR A 164 -5.18 -1.15 -11.17
C TYR A 164 -3.73 -1.33 -10.66
N GLY A 165 -3.44 -2.44 -9.98
CA GLY A 165 -2.14 -2.63 -9.36
C GLY A 165 -1.95 -1.76 -8.11
N SER A 166 -0.70 -1.73 -7.62
CA SER A 166 -0.26 -0.90 -6.50
C SER A 166 0.09 0.53 -6.95
N THR A 167 0.59 1.36 -6.04
CA THR A 167 1.03 2.74 -6.31
C THR A 167 2.11 2.83 -7.39
N ARG A 168 3.05 1.87 -7.46
CA ARG A 168 4.24 1.88 -8.32
C ARG A 168 3.97 2.25 -9.79
N PRO A 169 3.08 1.59 -10.54
CA PRO A 169 2.84 1.90 -11.95
C PRO A 169 2.18 3.26 -12.21
N TRP A 170 1.70 3.93 -11.16
CA TRP A 170 1.01 5.22 -11.26
C TRP A 170 1.92 6.42 -11.02
N VAL A 171 3.15 6.19 -10.61
CA VAL A 171 4.14 7.25 -10.35
C VAL A 171 4.96 7.49 -11.61
N GLU A 172 4.84 8.68 -12.19
CA GLU A 172 5.54 9.10 -13.41
C GLU A 172 6.81 9.91 -13.11
N ALA A 173 6.85 10.59 -11.96
CA ALA A 173 8.06 11.28 -11.51
C ALA A 173 8.08 11.44 -10.00
N LEU A 174 9.28 11.55 -9.43
CA LEU A 174 9.52 11.85 -8.01
C LEU A 174 10.55 12.98 -7.88
N THR A 175 10.34 13.86 -6.91
CA THR A 175 11.38 14.70 -6.35
C THR A 175 11.77 14.13 -4.99
N VAL A 176 13.02 13.72 -4.85
CA VAL A 176 13.54 13.03 -3.67
C VAL A 176 14.72 13.81 -3.08
N VAL A 177 14.69 14.06 -1.78
CA VAL A 177 15.82 14.56 -1.02
C VAL A 177 16.63 13.37 -0.51
N LEU A 178 17.91 13.30 -0.90
CA LEU A 178 18.86 12.25 -0.50
C LEU A 178 19.46 12.53 0.90
N ALA A 179 20.20 11.55 1.46
CA ALA A 179 20.76 11.64 2.81
C ALA A 179 21.79 12.76 3.00
N ASP A 180 22.43 13.23 1.93
CA ASP A 180 23.35 14.38 1.94
C ASP A 180 22.63 15.72 1.68
N GLY A 181 21.30 15.71 1.50
CA GLY A 181 20.50 16.88 1.18
C GLY A 181 20.51 17.29 -0.29
N SER A 182 21.07 16.48 -1.19
CA SER A 182 20.94 16.70 -2.64
C SER A 182 19.54 16.32 -3.13
N LEU A 183 19.11 16.91 -4.26
CA LEU A 183 17.83 16.61 -4.91
C LEU A 183 18.05 15.67 -6.09
N ALA A 184 17.25 14.62 -6.15
CA ALA A 184 17.10 13.76 -7.31
C ALA A 184 15.69 13.97 -7.92
N GLU A 185 15.64 14.46 -9.16
CA GLU A 185 14.42 14.52 -9.95
C GLU A 185 14.38 13.33 -10.90
N ILE A 186 13.57 12.34 -10.56
CA ILE A 186 13.54 11.04 -11.23
C ILE A 186 12.26 10.93 -12.04
N ARG A 187 12.38 10.71 -13.35
CA ARG A 187 11.25 10.47 -14.27
C ARG A 187 11.24 9.02 -14.70
N ARG A 188 10.06 8.44 -14.75
CA ARG A 188 9.88 7.06 -15.22
C ARG A 188 10.41 6.91 -16.66
N GLY A 189 11.14 5.82 -16.90
CA GLY A 189 11.75 5.51 -18.19
C GLY A 189 13.03 6.28 -18.51
N ALA A 190 13.42 7.27 -17.71
CA ALA A 190 14.61 8.08 -18.00
C ALA A 190 15.92 7.42 -17.53
N VAL A 191 15.89 6.70 -16.41
CA VAL A 191 17.09 6.10 -15.80
C VAL A 191 16.82 4.65 -15.47
N THR A 192 17.48 3.73 -16.19
CA THR A 192 17.36 2.29 -15.99
C THR A 192 18.70 1.70 -15.53
N ALA A 193 18.65 0.59 -14.78
CA ALA A 193 19.85 -0.07 -14.31
C ALA A 193 20.75 -0.49 -15.48
N SER A 194 22.07 -0.34 -15.31
CA SER A 194 23.06 -0.80 -16.28
C SER A 194 23.04 -2.33 -16.41
N PRO A 195 23.64 -2.91 -17.48
CA PRO A 195 23.80 -4.35 -17.60
C PRO A 195 24.53 -5.02 -16.44
N GLU A 196 25.39 -4.27 -15.73
CA GLU A 196 26.10 -4.72 -14.52
C GLU A 196 25.23 -4.62 -13.26
N GLY A 197 23.96 -4.25 -13.36
CA GLY A 197 23.02 -4.18 -12.25
C GLY A 197 23.32 -3.01 -11.29
N ARG A 198 23.50 -1.81 -11.79
CA ARG A 198 23.71 -0.63 -10.96
C ARG A 198 23.17 0.66 -11.59
N PHE A 199 22.95 1.66 -10.74
CA PHE A 199 22.74 3.06 -11.11
C PHE A 199 23.96 3.91 -10.72
N GLU A 200 24.15 5.05 -11.37
CA GLU A 200 25.14 6.05 -11.04
C GLU A 200 24.48 7.40 -10.77
N LEU A 201 24.74 7.95 -9.57
CA LEU A 201 24.32 9.30 -9.19
C LEU A 201 25.53 10.23 -9.34
N GLU A 202 25.46 11.17 -10.27
CA GLU A 202 26.52 12.14 -10.56
C GLU A 202 26.19 13.48 -9.90
N TYR A 203 27.09 13.94 -9.06
CA TYR A 203 26.98 15.19 -8.32
C TYR A 203 27.73 16.33 -9.02
N ASP A 204 27.32 17.57 -8.81
CA ASP A 204 27.99 18.74 -9.36
C ASP A 204 29.47 18.85 -8.91
N SER A 205 29.83 18.24 -7.79
CA SER A 205 31.23 18.13 -7.30
C SER A 205 32.11 17.18 -8.11
N GLY A 206 31.54 16.43 -9.07
CA GLY A 206 32.19 15.34 -9.78
C GLY A 206 32.21 14.01 -9.05
N ARG A 207 31.66 13.92 -7.82
CA ARG A 207 31.43 12.63 -7.11
C ARG A 207 30.43 11.79 -7.91
N VAL A 208 30.67 10.49 -7.98
CA VAL A 208 29.74 9.51 -8.55
C VAL A 208 29.51 8.41 -7.55
N ASP A 209 28.28 8.30 -7.05
CA ASP A 209 27.86 7.20 -6.19
C ASP A 209 27.27 6.08 -7.05
N ARG A 210 27.68 4.84 -6.78
CA ARG A 210 27.21 3.64 -7.47
C ARG A 210 26.24 2.88 -6.58
N VAL A 211 25.00 2.78 -7.00
CA VAL A 211 23.92 2.14 -6.27
C VAL A 211 23.64 0.78 -6.89
N PRO A 212 23.90 -0.34 -6.19
CA PRO A 212 23.65 -1.67 -6.73
C PRO A 212 22.16 -1.96 -6.81
N VAL A 213 21.75 -2.77 -7.79
CA VAL A 213 20.43 -3.39 -7.84
C VAL A 213 20.53 -4.75 -7.13
N PRO A 214 19.67 -5.04 -6.15
CA PRO A 214 19.67 -6.36 -5.52
C PRO A 214 19.37 -7.48 -6.51
N THR A 215 19.88 -8.68 -6.24
CA THR A 215 19.78 -9.84 -7.14
C THR A 215 18.78 -10.90 -6.68
N TYR A 216 18.12 -10.69 -5.54
CA TYR A 216 17.08 -11.61 -5.07
C TYR A 216 15.87 -11.62 -6.01
N SER A 217 15.23 -12.79 -6.10
CA SER A 217 13.99 -12.93 -6.87
C SER A 217 12.80 -12.48 -6.05
N MET A 218 12.01 -11.56 -6.59
CA MET A 218 10.76 -11.13 -5.97
C MET A 218 9.63 -12.08 -6.36
N PRO A 219 8.72 -12.44 -5.41
CA PRO A 219 7.50 -13.18 -5.73
C PRO A 219 6.67 -12.49 -6.83
N ASP A 220 6.12 -13.28 -7.74
CA ASP A 220 5.22 -12.77 -8.79
C ASP A 220 3.77 -12.79 -8.29
N VAL A 221 3.42 -11.75 -7.56
CA VAL A 221 2.13 -11.56 -6.91
C VAL A 221 1.55 -10.17 -7.24
N ALA A 222 0.25 -10.01 -7.05
CA ALA A 222 -0.47 -8.79 -7.43
C ALA A 222 0.02 -7.53 -6.71
N LYS A 223 0.48 -7.68 -5.45
CA LYS A 223 1.03 -6.60 -4.64
C LYS A 223 2.17 -7.10 -3.76
N LEU A 224 3.15 -6.24 -3.52
CA LEU A 224 4.33 -6.58 -2.72
C LEU A 224 4.94 -5.32 -2.10
N SER A 225 5.06 -5.33 -0.77
CA SER A 225 5.72 -4.29 0.04
C SER A 225 6.80 -4.91 0.92
N ALA A 226 7.63 -5.76 0.32
CA ALA A 226 8.67 -6.55 0.98
C ALA A 226 10.07 -6.06 0.57
N GLY A 227 10.55 -5.01 1.21
CA GLY A 227 11.89 -4.48 0.95
C GLY A 227 12.01 -3.69 -0.36
N TYR A 228 13.23 -3.51 -0.83
CA TYR A 228 13.48 -2.73 -2.04
C TYR A 228 13.09 -3.49 -3.31
N TYR A 229 12.53 -2.77 -4.27
CA TYR A 229 12.22 -3.36 -5.56
C TYR A 229 13.50 -3.77 -6.28
N ALA A 230 13.50 -4.96 -6.89
CA ALA A 230 14.65 -5.53 -7.55
C ALA A 230 14.24 -6.32 -8.80
N LYS A 231 14.65 -5.82 -9.96
CA LYS A 231 14.54 -6.55 -11.24
C LYS A 231 15.71 -6.15 -12.15
N PRO A 232 16.24 -7.06 -12.97
CA PRO A 232 17.24 -6.70 -13.98
C PRO A 232 16.72 -5.58 -14.89
N GLY A 233 17.52 -4.55 -15.12
CA GLY A 233 17.15 -3.42 -15.97
C GLY A 233 16.02 -2.53 -15.42
N MET A 234 15.69 -2.63 -14.13
CA MET A 234 14.63 -1.83 -13.50
C MET A 234 14.87 -0.33 -13.64
N ASP A 235 13.80 0.45 -13.54
CA ASP A 235 13.85 1.91 -13.49
C ASP A 235 14.29 2.39 -12.09
N LEU A 236 15.10 3.45 -12.02
CA LEU A 236 15.56 4.03 -10.77
C LEU A 236 14.40 4.51 -9.87
N ILE A 237 13.32 5.03 -10.44
CA ILE A 237 12.15 5.47 -9.68
C ILE A 237 11.59 4.34 -8.82
N ASP A 238 11.65 3.11 -9.32
CA ASP A 238 11.11 1.93 -8.63
C ASP A 238 11.90 1.56 -7.37
N LEU A 239 13.17 1.99 -7.26
CA LEU A 239 13.97 1.78 -6.06
C LEU A 239 13.45 2.62 -4.87
N PHE A 240 12.95 3.83 -5.13
CA PHE A 240 12.42 4.72 -4.10
C PHE A 240 10.97 4.40 -3.70
N ILE A 241 10.17 3.82 -4.63
CA ILE A 241 8.80 3.39 -4.35
C ILE A 241 8.82 2.10 -3.53
N GLY A 242 8.29 2.15 -2.30
CA GLY A 242 8.35 1.04 -1.35
C GLY A 242 9.61 0.99 -0.49
N SER A 243 10.45 2.04 -0.51
CA SER A 243 11.68 2.13 0.30
C SER A 243 11.45 2.55 1.75
N GLU A 244 10.23 2.86 2.14
CA GLU A 244 9.81 3.25 3.49
C GLU A 244 10.65 4.42 4.08
N GLY A 245 11.06 5.37 3.22
CA GLY A 245 11.83 6.55 3.62
C GLY A 245 13.29 6.28 3.98
N THR A 246 13.78 5.07 3.74
CA THR A 246 15.16 4.68 4.09
C THR A 246 16.21 5.14 3.08
N LEU A 247 15.82 5.41 1.83
CA LEU A 247 16.75 5.77 0.73
C LEU A 247 16.69 7.26 0.37
N GLY A 248 15.63 7.94 0.77
CA GLY A 248 15.40 9.35 0.49
C GLY A 248 14.03 9.79 0.99
N ILE A 249 13.80 11.10 1.00
CA ILE A 249 12.52 11.70 1.41
C ILE A 249 11.82 12.22 0.16
N VAL A 250 10.72 11.58 -0.22
CA VAL A 250 9.85 12.06 -1.30
C VAL A 250 9.19 13.37 -0.86
N THR A 251 9.36 14.42 -1.64
CA THR A 251 8.75 15.75 -1.37
C THR A 251 7.62 16.09 -2.33
N SER A 252 7.67 15.59 -3.56
CA SER A 252 6.59 15.69 -4.54
C SER A 252 6.63 14.54 -5.53
N ALA A 253 5.49 14.29 -6.19
CA ALA A 253 5.37 13.29 -7.24
C ALA A 253 4.53 13.84 -8.41
N ILE A 254 4.71 13.27 -9.60
CA ILE A 254 3.74 13.33 -10.70
C ILE A 254 3.07 11.98 -10.78
N LEU A 255 1.75 11.98 -10.67
CA LEU A 255 0.93 10.78 -10.70
C LEU A 255 0.08 10.75 -11.95
N ARG A 256 -0.13 9.55 -12.50
CA ARG A 256 -1.08 9.29 -13.56
C ARG A 256 -2.48 9.15 -12.96
N VAL A 257 -3.47 9.68 -13.65
CA VAL A 257 -4.88 9.63 -13.27
C VAL A 257 -5.73 9.16 -14.46
N ILE A 258 -6.95 8.74 -14.19
CA ILE A 258 -7.91 8.29 -15.22
C ILE A 258 -9.22 9.08 -15.10
N ALA A 259 -10.12 8.92 -16.05
CA ALA A 259 -11.49 9.40 -15.90
C ALA A 259 -12.16 8.75 -14.69
N LEU A 260 -12.97 9.51 -13.96
CA LEU A 260 -13.70 9.00 -12.79
C LEU A 260 -14.71 7.93 -13.24
N PRO A 261 -14.56 6.67 -12.82
CA PRO A 261 -15.48 5.61 -13.21
C PRO A 261 -16.81 5.72 -12.44
N ARG A 262 -17.92 5.43 -13.12
CA ARG A 262 -19.20 5.12 -12.46
C ARG A 262 -19.08 3.73 -11.84
N ARG A 263 -19.64 3.53 -10.64
CA ARG A 263 -19.48 2.29 -9.90
C ARG A 263 -20.79 1.78 -9.35
N LEU A 264 -20.94 0.46 -9.42
CA LEU A 264 -21.92 -0.33 -8.68
C LEU A 264 -21.20 -1.07 -7.56
N VAL A 265 -21.81 -1.13 -6.39
CA VAL A 265 -21.29 -1.89 -5.23
C VAL A 265 -22.34 -2.90 -4.81
N ALA A 266 -21.93 -4.15 -4.60
CA ALA A 266 -22.81 -5.22 -4.16
C ALA A 266 -22.24 -5.96 -2.95
N LEU A 267 -23.07 -6.29 -1.97
CA LEU A 267 -22.78 -7.29 -0.94
C LEU A 267 -23.42 -8.61 -1.33
N VAL A 268 -22.60 -9.63 -1.50
CA VAL A 268 -23.00 -10.97 -1.94
C VAL A 268 -22.71 -11.96 -0.82
N PRO A 269 -23.71 -12.65 -0.24
CA PRO A 269 -23.50 -13.69 0.75
C PRO A 269 -22.89 -14.94 0.10
N PHE A 270 -22.15 -15.70 0.91
CA PHE A 270 -21.65 -17.02 0.54
C PHE A 270 -21.73 -17.97 1.74
N ASP A 271 -21.88 -19.28 1.47
CA ASP A 271 -22.09 -20.32 2.49
C ASP A 271 -20.80 -21.04 2.90
N SER A 272 -19.73 -20.90 2.10
CA SER A 272 -18.43 -21.55 2.38
C SER A 272 -17.28 -20.81 1.70
N ASP A 273 -16.07 -20.99 2.22
CA ASP A 273 -14.83 -20.47 1.59
C ASP A 273 -14.71 -20.98 0.13
N HIS A 274 -15.08 -22.22 -0.14
CA HIS A 274 -15.09 -22.77 -1.50
C HIS A 274 -16.00 -21.96 -2.44
N GLN A 275 -17.26 -21.72 -2.03
CA GLN A 275 -18.19 -20.91 -2.83
C GLN A 275 -17.67 -19.49 -3.05
N ALA A 276 -17.09 -18.85 -2.02
CA ALA A 276 -16.49 -17.52 -2.17
C ALA A 276 -15.36 -17.51 -3.19
N VAL A 277 -14.49 -18.54 -3.20
CA VAL A 277 -13.38 -18.66 -4.16
C VAL A 277 -13.91 -18.93 -5.57
N VAL A 278 -14.89 -19.81 -5.73
CA VAL A 278 -15.52 -20.12 -7.04
C VAL A 278 -16.16 -18.86 -7.62
N LEU A 279 -16.94 -18.13 -6.82
CA LEU A 279 -17.56 -16.85 -7.23
C LEU A 279 -16.50 -15.81 -7.59
N THR A 280 -15.49 -15.63 -6.75
CA THR A 280 -14.38 -14.71 -7.03
C THR A 280 -13.68 -15.07 -8.35
N ALA A 281 -13.42 -16.36 -8.61
CA ALA A 281 -12.83 -16.82 -9.87
C ALA A 281 -13.72 -16.50 -11.08
N ALA A 282 -15.03 -16.67 -10.96
CA ALA A 282 -15.99 -16.35 -12.01
C ALA A 282 -16.04 -14.85 -12.32
N LEU A 283 -16.11 -14.01 -11.27
CA LEU A 283 -16.10 -12.55 -11.38
C LEU A 283 -14.77 -12.04 -11.98
N ARG A 284 -13.64 -12.60 -11.59
CA ARG A 284 -12.33 -12.29 -12.18
C ARG A 284 -12.26 -12.65 -13.67
N ARG A 285 -12.84 -13.78 -14.08
CA ARG A 285 -12.94 -14.14 -15.51
C ARG A 285 -13.81 -13.15 -16.27
N ALA A 286 -14.97 -12.79 -15.74
CA ALA A 286 -15.87 -11.80 -16.34
C ALA A 286 -15.16 -10.45 -16.52
N ALA A 287 -14.45 -9.95 -15.48
CA ALA A 287 -13.67 -8.72 -15.56
C ALA A 287 -12.60 -8.77 -16.64
N ARG A 288 -11.84 -9.87 -16.71
CA ARG A 288 -10.80 -10.04 -17.75
C ARG A 288 -11.40 -10.10 -19.17
N SER A 289 -12.61 -10.65 -19.35
CA SER A 289 -13.35 -10.59 -20.62
C SER A 289 -13.78 -9.17 -20.93
N SER A 290 -14.33 -8.44 -19.96
CA SER A 290 -14.69 -7.02 -20.11
C SER A 290 -13.49 -6.17 -20.55
N TRP A 291 -12.30 -6.39 -19.96
CA TRP A 291 -11.08 -5.66 -20.34
C TRP A 291 -10.60 -5.95 -21.78
N ARG A 292 -11.07 -7.04 -22.39
CA ARG A 292 -10.84 -7.36 -23.81
C ARG A 292 -11.99 -6.93 -24.73
N GLY A 293 -13.02 -6.29 -24.16
CA GLY A 293 -14.23 -5.91 -24.91
C GLY A 293 -15.19 -7.07 -25.19
N GLU A 294 -15.13 -8.15 -24.41
CA GLU A 294 -15.91 -9.39 -24.60
C GLU A 294 -17.03 -9.56 -23.55
N GLY A 295 -17.37 -8.53 -22.78
CA GLY A 295 -18.39 -8.55 -21.72
C GLY A 295 -18.52 -7.20 -21.06
N HIS A 296 -19.43 -7.09 -20.08
CA HIS A 296 -19.78 -5.81 -19.43
C HIS A 296 -19.45 -5.77 -17.93
N VAL A 297 -19.18 -6.92 -17.29
CA VAL A 297 -18.88 -6.99 -15.84
C VAL A 297 -17.41 -6.65 -15.60
N ASP A 298 -17.13 -5.38 -15.37
CA ASP A 298 -15.77 -4.85 -15.11
C ASP A 298 -15.51 -4.73 -13.59
N VAL A 299 -15.20 -5.86 -12.96
CA VAL A 299 -14.91 -5.91 -11.51
C VAL A 299 -13.57 -5.24 -11.23
N SER A 300 -13.57 -4.22 -10.36
CA SER A 300 -12.34 -3.56 -9.89
C SER A 300 -11.84 -4.09 -8.54
N ALA A 301 -12.74 -4.54 -7.66
CA ALA A 301 -12.40 -5.04 -6.33
C ALA A 301 -13.38 -6.10 -5.84
N ILE A 302 -12.87 -7.07 -5.06
CA ILE A 302 -13.68 -8.01 -4.29
C ILE A 302 -13.05 -8.12 -2.90
N GLU A 303 -13.84 -7.77 -1.87
CA GLU A 303 -13.47 -7.85 -0.47
C GLU A 303 -14.13 -9.06 0.18
N PHE A 304 -13.36 -9.84 0.92
CA PHE A 304 -13.83 -11.02 1.64
C PHE A 304 -13.96 -10.71 3.13
N MET A 305 -15.05 -11.16 3.75
CA MET A 305 -15.27 -11.09 5.19
C MET A 305 -15.90 -12.42 5.65
N ASP A 306 -15.16 -13.20 6.47
CA ASP A 306 -15.72 -14.44 7.01
C ASP A 306 -16.71 -14.18 8.15
N GLY A 307 -17.53 -15.17 8.48
CA GLY A 307 -18.53 -15.06 9.54
C GLY A 307 -17.93 -14.82 10.93
N ARG A 308 -16.67 -15.20 11.16
CA ARG A 308 -15.97 -14.92 12.43
C ARG A 308 -15.61 -13.43 12.53
N ALA A 309 -15.17 -12.82 11.43
CA ALA A 309 -14.91 -11.39 11.33
C ALA A 309 -16.21 -10.58 11.48
N LEU A 310 -17.27 -11.02 10.80
CA LEU A 310 -18.59 -10.40 10.87
C LEU A 310 -19.25 -10.54 12.25
N ALA A 311 -18.94 -11.60 13.00
CA ALA A 311 -19.43 -11.75 14.39
C ALA A 311 -18.87 -10.68 15.35
N LEU A 312 -17.78 -10.00 15.00
CA LEU A 312 -17.22 -8.89 15.79
C LEU A 312 -17.97 -7.56 15.58
N VAL A 313 -18.71 -7.43 14.48
CA VAL A 313 -19.37 -6.19 14.05
C VAL A 313 -20.70 -6.00 14.79
N PRO A 314 -21.06 -4.81 15.27
CA PRO A 314 -22.35 -4.52 15.89
C PRO A 314 -23.54 -4.74 14.95
N ASP A 315 -24.70 -5.15 15.50
CA ASP A 315 -25.93 -5.43 14.71
C ASP A 315 -26.42 -4.21 13.92
N GLU A 316 -26.21 -3.01 14.45
CA GLU A 316 -26.62 -1.77 13.80
C GLU A 316 -25.96 -1.56 12.44
N ALA A 317 -24.74 -2.09 12.23
CA ALA A 317 -24.08 -2.01 10.93
C ALA A 317 -24.78 -2.88 9.88
N PHE A 318 -25.24 -4.07 10.25
CA PHE A 318 -26.02 -4.95 9.38
C PHE A 318 -27.39 -4.37 9.04
N ILE A 319 -28.09 -3.81 10.06
CA ILE A 319 -29.39 -3.13 9.86
C ILE A 319 -29.24 -1.98 8.87
N ARG A 320 -28.17 -1.15 9.01
CA ARG A 320 -27.92 -0.03 8.08
C ARG A 320 -27.60 -0.50 6.67
N ALA A 321 -26.86 -1.59 6.54
CA ALA A 321 -26.49 -2.18 5.25
C ALA A 321 -27.67 -2.94 4.60
N GLY A 322 -28.72 -3.26 5.35
CA GLY A 322 -29.88 -4.01 4.86
C GLY A 322 -29.58 -5.49 4.59
N VAL A 323 -28.62 -6.07 5.31
CA VAL A 323 -28.23 -7.49 5.19
C VAL A 323 -28.38 -8.21 6.51
N GLU A 324 -28.68 -9.51 6.44
CA GLU A 324 -28.66 -10.38 7.61
C GLU A 324 -27.21 -10.74 7.99
N ARG A 325 -26.96 -10.94 9.29
CA ARG A 325 -25.65 -11.41 9.77
C ARG A 325 -25.45 -12.87 9.35
N PRO A 326 -24.37 -13.18 8.59
CA PRO A 326 -24.07 -14.55 8.21
C PRO A 326 -23.71 -15.43 9.42
N GLY A 327 -23.86 -16.74 9.26
CA GLY A 327 -23.35 -17.73 10.21
C GLY A 327 -21.82 -17.74 10.27
N ARG A 328 -21.28 -18.53 11.21
CA ARG A 328 -19.83 -18.58 11.49
C ARG A 328 -19.00 -19.11 10.32
N ASP A 329 -19.55 -20.05 9.56
CA ASP A 329 -18.87 -20.74 8.45
C ASP A 329 -19.20 -20.14 7.08
N SER A 330 -20.08 -19.14 7.03
CA SER A 330 -20.47 -18.34 5.86
C SER A 330 -19.82 -16.95 5.93
N GLY A 331 -20.18 -16.06 5.00
CA GLY A 331 -19.62 -14.70 5.00
C GLY A 331 -20.22 -13.80 3.93
N LEU A 332 -19.55 -12.67 3.69
CA LEU A 332 -19.95 -11.68 2.70
C LEU A 332 -18.77 -11.33 1.78
N LEU A 333 -19.04 -11.22 0.49
CA LEU A 333 -18.18 -10.54 -0.48
C LEU A 333 -18.73 -9.15 -0.76
N LEU A 334 -17.89 -8.11 -0.65
CA LEU A 334 -18.21 -6.79 -1.21
C LEU A 334 -17.55 -6.70 -2.58
N VAL A 335 -18.38 -6.59 -3.62
CA VAL A 335 -17.96 -6.55 -5.03
C VAL A 335 -18.14 -5.15 -5.57
N GLN A 336 -17.09 -4.58 -6.15
CA GLN A 336 -17.11 -3.28 -6.83
C GLN A 336 -16.97 -3.49 -8.33
N ILE A 337 -17.95 -3.00 -9.10
CA ILE A 337 -18.00 -3.10 -10.56
C ILE A 337 -17.98 -1.70 -11.14
N GLU A 338 -17.16 -1.47 -12.15
CA GLU A 338 -17.12 -0.22 -12.90
C GLU A 338 -17.98 -0.33 -14.16
N LEU A 339 -18.72 0.73 -14.45
CA LEU A 339 -19.73 0.75 -15.50
C LEU A 339 -19.25 1.60 -16.66
N ALA A 340 -19.09 0.99 -17.82
CA ALA A 340 -18.68 1.68 -19.06
C ALA A 340 -19.81 1.79 -20.11
N GLY A 341 -20.98 1.21 -19.83
CA GLY A 341 -22.07 1.12 -20.81
C GLY A 341 -23.45 0.99 -20.18
N ASP A 342 -24.28 0.09 -20.69
CA ASP A 342 -25.64 -0.17 -20.25
C ASP A 342 -25.66 -0.90 -18.91
N ASP A 343 -26.21 -0.26 -17.89
CA ASP A 343 -26.27 -0.77 -16.51
C ASP A 343 -27.11 -2.06 -16.43
N ASP A 344 -28.18 -2.18 -17.24
CA ASP A 344 -29.05 -3.37 -17.26
C ASP A 344 -28.31 -4.61 -17.77
N GLN A 345 -27.42 -4.44 -18.76
CA GLN A 345 -26.58 -5.54 -19.26
C GLN A 345 -25.59 -6.01 -18.19
N VAL A 346 -24.97 -5.09 -17.45
CA VAL A 346 -24.06 -5.44 -16.36
C VAL A 346 -24.79 -6.22 -15.26
N LEU A 347 -25.98 -5.76 -14.85
CA LEU A 347 -26.80 -6.44 -13.83
C LEU A 347 -27.23 -7.82 -14.29
N GLN A 348 -27.61 -7.98 -15.56
CA GLN A 348 -28.03 -9.25 -16.14
C GLN A 348 -26.86 -10.27 -16.21
N GLU A 349 -25.68 -9.84 -16.68
CA GLU A 349 -24.49 -10.68 -16.69
C GLU A 349 -24.01 -11.03 -15.27
N MET A 350 -24.06 -10.08 -14.33
CA MET A 350 -23.75 -10.34 -12.93
C MET A 350 -24.68 -11.37 -12.33
N SER A 351 -26.01 -11.24 -12.56
CA SER A 351 -27.00 -12.22 -12.09
C SER A 351 -26.72 -13.62 -12.65
N ALA A 352 -26.38 -13.72 -13.93
CA ALA A 352 -26.00 -15.00 -14.53
C ALA A 352 -24.73 -15.61 -13.89
N VAL A 353 -23.73 -14.80 -13.56
CA VAL A 353 -22.53 -15.26 -12.85
C VAL A 353 -22.89 -15.76 -11.45
N LEU A 354 -23.70 -15.04 -10.69
CA LEU A 354 -24.15 -15.44 -9.35
C LEU A 354 -24.89 -16.77 -9.39
N GLN A 355 -25.86 -16.92 -10.27
CA GLN A 355 -26.64 -18.16 -10.45
C GLN A 355 -25.73 -19.34 -10.84
N ALA A 356 -24.78 -19.14 -11.76
CA ALA A 356 -23.83 -20.18 -12.16
C ALA A 356 -22.90 -20.63 -11.01
N CYS A 357 -22.72 -19.79 -9.98
CA CYS A 357 -21.94 -20.10 -8.78
C CYS A 357 -22.81 -20.60 -7.61
N GLY A 358 -24.11 -20.85 -7.82
CA GLY A 358 -25.02 -21.35 -6.79
C GLY A 358 -25.35 -20.33 -5.71
N ILE A 359 -25.30 -19.03 -6.02
CA ILE A 359 -25.78 -17.97 -5.13
C ILE A 359 -27.29 -17.84 -5.31
N GLU A 360 -28.03 -18.27 -4.30
CA GLU A 360 -29.50 -18.25 -4.30
C GLU A 360 -30.08 -16.98 -3.66
N SER A 361 -29.32 -16.34 -2.78
CA SER A 361 -29.72 -15.12 -2.08
C SER A 361 -29.54 -13.89 -2.95
N ASP A 362 -30.50 -12.97 -2.92
CA ASP A 362 -30.37 -11.69 -3.61
C ASP A 362 -29.27 -10.83 -2.96
N PRO A 363 -28.32 -10.30 -3.74
CA PRO A 363 -27.30 -9.40 -3.21
C PRO A 363 -27.91 -8.04 -2.84
N GLN A 364 -27.35 -7.37 -1.84
CA GLN A 364 -27.65 -5.94 -1.63
C GLN A 364 -26.82 -5.11 -2.61
N VAL A 365 -27.48 -4.33 -3.45
CA VAL A 365 -26.83 -3.58 -4.53
C VAL A 365 -27.06 -2.08 -4.33
N ALA A 366 -25.99 -1.30 -4.40
CA ALA A 366 -26.03 0.15 -4.53
C ALA A 366 -25.65 0.52 -5.98
N LEU A 367 -26.58 1.15 -6.68
CA LEU A 367 -26.39 1.64 -8.05
C LEU A 367 -25.49 2.89 -8.07
N PRO A 368 -24.97 3.32 -9.24
CA PRO A 368 -24.00 4.42 -9.33
C PRO A 368 -24.45 5.76 -8.75
N ASP A 369 -25.74 6.02 -8.74
CA ASP A 369 -26.33 7.26 -8.23
C ASP A 369 -26.80 7.14 -6.77
N ASP A 370 -26.62 5.98 -6.13
CA ASP A 370 -26.90 5.73 -4.73
C ASP A 370 -25.62 5.78 -3.86
N ASP A 371 -25.01 6.95 -3.77
CA ASP A 371 -23.84 7.18 -2.91
C ASP A 371 -24.08 6.79 -1.45
N ARG A 372 -25.33 6.97 -0.95
CA ARG A 372 -25.69 6.60 0.43
C ARG A 372 -25.77 5.10 0.62
N GLY A 373 -26.33 4.38 -0.36
CA GLY A 373 -26.34 2.92 -0.39
C GLY A 373 -24.90 2.38 -0.40
N ALA A 374 -24.09 2.84 -1.36
CA ALA A 374 -22.69 2.44 -1.45
C ALA A 374 -21.92 2.70 -0.15
N ALA A 375 -22.10 3.90 0.46
CA ALA A 375 -21.46 4.22 1.73
C ALA A 375 -21.83 3.24 2.85
N ARG A 376 -23.12 2.86 2.98
CA ARG A 376 -23.58 1.89 3.98
C ARG A 376 -22.95 0.50 3.80
N LEU A 377 -22.79 0.05 2.54
CA LEU A 377 -22.14 -1.23 2.24
C LEU A 377 -20.64 -1.19 2.60
N PHE A 378 -19.95 -0.10 2.27
CA PHE A 378 -18.56 0.11 2.68
C PHE A 378 -18.40 0.25 4.20
N GLU A 379 -19.30 0.96 4.89
CA GLU A 379 -19.30 1.08 6.35
C GLU A 379 -19.34 -0.29 7.05
N LEU A 380 -20.13 -1.24 6.52
CA LEU A 380 -20.15 -2.61 7.05
C LEU A 380 -18.78 -3.29 6.91
N ARG A 381 -18.15 -3.16 5.74
CA ARG A 381 -16.81 -3.71 5.52
C ARG A 381 -15.77 -3.07 6.44
N GLU A 382 -15.81 -1.76 6.62
CA GLU A 382 -14.87 -1.03 7.48
C GLU A 382 -15.13 -1.25 8.98
N ALA A 383 -16.35 -1.62 9.34
CA ALA A 383 -16.68 -2.00 10.70
C ALA A 383 -15.91 -3.25 11.17
N VAL A 384 -15.50 -4.16 10.27
CA VAL A 384 -14.76 -5.37 10.61
C VAL A 384 -13.41 -5.05 11.30
N PRO A 385 -12.44 -4.37 10.64
CA PRO A 385 -11.19 -4.02 11.29
C PRO A 385 -11.37 -3.05 12.45
N SER A 386 -12.37 -2.16 12.40
CA SER A 386 -12.66 -1.19 13.44
C SER A 386 -13.13 -1.87 14.73
N SER A 387 -14.00 -2.89 14.62
CA SER A 387 -14.48 -3.67 15.77
C SER A 387 -13.35 -4.44 16.45
N LEU A 388 -12.48 -5.10 15.67
CA LEU A 388 -11.31 -5.78 16.25
C LEU A 388 -10.38 -4.77 16.95
N ASN A 389 -10.11 -3.63 16.34
CA ASN A 389 -9.27 -2.60 16.96
C ASN A 389 -9.88 -2.08 18.27
N ALA A 390 -11.21 -1.88 18.34
CA ALA A 390 -11.91 -1.48 19.56
C ALA A 390 -11.82 -2.58 20.65
N MET A 391 -11.96 -3.86 20.28
CA MET A 391 -11.77 -4.98 21.21
C MET A 391 -10.34 -5.03 21.77
N ILE A 392 -9.33 -4.84 20.94
CA ILE A 392 -7.91 -4.80 21.37
C ILE A 392 -7.68 -3.61 22.29
N ALA A 393 -8.22 -2.43 21.98
CA ALA A 393 -8.13 -1.26 22.85
C ALA A 393 -8.77 -1.50 24.22
N ALA A 394 -9.93 -2.13 24.28
CA ALA A 394 -10.58 -2.53 25.53
C ALA A 394 -9.77 -3.60 26.28
N ALA A 395 -9.17 -4.57 25.56
CA ALA A 395 -8.33 -5.60 26.18
C ALA A 395 -7.03 -5.03 26.75
N LYS A 396 -6.44 -3.98 26.13
CA LYS A 396 -5.29 -3.25 26.72
C LYS A 396 -5.59 -2.69 28.11
N LEU A 397 -6.80 -2.22 28.33
CA LEU A 397 -7.21 -1.65 29.61
C LEU A 397 -7.56 -2.71 30.68
N ARG A 398 -8.07 -3.86 30.25
CA ARG A 398 -8.65 -4.87 31.16
C ARG A 398 -7.75 -6.08 31.40
N VAL A 399 -6.92 -6.45 30.42
CA VAL A 399 -6.11 -7.67 30.43
C VAL A 399 -4.63 -7.34 30.57
N HIS A 400 -4.05 -6.63 29.60
CA HIS A 400 -2.63 -6.29 29.61
C HIS A 400 -2.34 -5.09 28.70
N PRO A 401 -1.58 -4.05 29.16
CA PRO A 401 -1.32 -2.83 28.39
C PRO A 401 -0.51 -3.06 27.10
N ASP A 402 0.26 -4.15 27.02
CA ASP A 402 1.08 -4.48 25.85
C ASP A 402 0.37 -5.36 24.83
N LEU A 403 -0.93 -5.66 25.02
CA LEU A 403 -1.71 -6.33 23.97
C LEU A 403 -1.67 -5.48 22.69
N GLN A 404 -1.43 -6.12 21.57
CA GLN A 404 -1.32 -5.45 20.27
C GLN A 404 -2.06 -6.23 19.19
N LYS A 405 -2.47 -5.52 18.15
CA LYS A 405 -3.00 -6.16 16.95
C LYS A 405 -1.94 -7.09 16.37
N THR A 406 -2.30 -8.35 16.18
CA THR A 406 -1.42 -9.37 15.62
C THR A 406 -2.12 -9.97 14.40
N ALA A 407 -1.60 -9.69 13.22
CA ALA A 407 -2.24 -10.04 11.96
C ALA A 407 -1.20 -10.33 10.88
N GLY A 408 -1.54 -11.26 9.98
CA GLY A 408 -0.86 -11.47 8.71
C GLY A 408 -1.25 -10.42 7.68
N ASP A 409 -0.45 -10.33 6.65
CA ASP A 409 -0.65 -9.51 5.46
C ASP A 409 -0.07 -10.29 4.28
N PHE A 410 -0.79 -11.38 3.95
CA PHE A 410 -0.30 -12.43 3.07
C PHE A 410 -0.95 -12.34 1.70
N VAL A 411 -0.17 -12.51 0.65
CA VAL A 411 -0.67 -12.62 -0.71
C VAL A 411 -0.16 -13.90 -1.35
N VAL A 412 -1.06 -14.62 -2.02
CA VAL A 412 -0.73 -15.82 -2.78
C VAL A 412 -1.19 -15.66 -4.24
N PRO A 413 -0.59 -16.39 -5.20
CA PRO A 413 -1.21 -16.55 -6.51
C PRO A 413 -2.66 -17.00 -6.34
N PHE A 414 -3.58 -16.44 -7.13
CA PHE A 414 -5.02 -16.68 -6.93
C PHE A 414 -5.39 -18.17 -6.95
N GLU A 415 -4.68 -18.95 -7.73
CA GLU A 415 -4.85 -20.41 -7.88
C GLU A 415 -4.55 -21.18 -6.57
N ARG A 416 -3.85 -20.54 -5.63
CA ARG A 416 -3.52 -21.08 -4.30
C ARG A 416 -4.40 -20.52 -3.18
N LEU A 417 -5.37 -19.67 -3.50
CA LEU A 417 -6.17 -18.94 -2.52
C LEU A 417 -6.96 -19.88 -1.60
N GLU A 418 -7.68 -20.86 -2.13
CA GLU A 418 -8.48 -21.80 -1.35
C GLU A 418 -7.62 -22.61 -0.39
N GLU A 419 -6.48 -23.09 -0.87
CA GLU A 419 -5.49 -23.78 -0.03
C GLU A 419 -4.97 -22.88 1.10
N SER A 420 -4.74 -21.60 0.79
CA SER A 420 -4.26 -20.64 1.80
C SER A 420 -5.32 -20.34 2.87
N LEU A 421 -6.60 -20.21 2.50
CA LEU A 421 -7.70 -20.03 3.48
C LEU A 421 -7.79 -21.23 4.44
N THR A 422 -7.74 -22.45 3.90
CA THR A 422 -7.71 -23.68 4.69
C THR A 422 -6.50 -23.70 5.64
N MET A 423 -5.32 -23.39 5.11
CA MET A 423 -4.07 -23.36 5.89
C MET A 423 -4.14 -22.35 7.04
N TYR A 424 -4.68 -21.13 6.82
CA TYR A 424 -4.80 -20.14 7.89
C TYR A 424 -5.68 -20.64 9.04
N ARG A 425 -6.82 -21.27 8.72
CA ARG A 425 -7.75 -21.83 9.71
C ARG A 425 -7.10 -22.97 10.48
N ASP A 426 -6.42 -23.89 9.79
CA ASP A 426 -5.76 -25.05 10.38
C ASP A 426 -4.62 -24.65 11.32
N VAL A 427 -3.81 -23.66 10.92
CA VAL A 427 -2.72 -23.15 11.76
C VAL A 427 -3.30 -22.52 13.03
N PHE A 428 -4.28 -21.63 12.94
CA PHE A 428 -4.90 -21.04 14.12
C PHE A 428 -5.56 -22.09 15.03
N ALA A 429 -6.22 -23.09 14.45
CA ALA A 429 -6.83 -24.19 15.22
C ALA A 429 -5.76 -24.99 15.99
N ARG A 430 -4.65 -25.36 15.36
CA ARG A 430 -3.53 -26.09 16.00
C ARG A 430 -2.90 -25.30 17.13
N PHE A 431 -2.80 -23.98 16.99
CA PHE A 431 -2.32 -23.10 18.05
C PHE A 431 -3.40 -22.76 19.09
N GLY A 432 -4.66 -23.25 18.93
CA GLY A 432 -5.76 -22.96 19.85
C GLY A 432 -6.12 -21.49 19.93
N LEU A 433 -6.07 -20.76 18.81
CA LEU A 433 -6.26 -19.31 18.73
C LEU A 433 -7.61 -18.95 18.09
N GLU A 434 -8.31 -18.00 18.71
CA GLU A 434 -9.47 -17.35 18.07
C GLU A 434 -8.99 -16.39 16.98
N HIS A 435 -9.67 -16.44 15.83
CA HIS A 435 -9.25 -15.67 14.66
C HIS A 435 -10.42 -15.15 13.85
N ALA A 436 -10.12 -14.19 12.98
CA ALA A 436 -11.02 -13.63 11.98
C ALA A 436 -10.25 -13.41 10.68
N LEU A 437 -10.89 -13.70 9.53
CA LEU A 437 -10.30 -13.55 8.21
C LEU A 437 -11.07 -12.51 7.41
N TRP A 438 -10.33 -11.58 6.83
CA TRP A 438 -10.84 -10.68 5.79
C TRP A 438 -9.70 -10.32 4.83
N GLY A 439 -10.02 -9.71 3.71
CA GLY A 439 -8.98 -9.28 2.78
C GLY A 439 -9.48 -9.00 1.38
N HIS A 440 -8.54 -8.66 0.52
CA HIS A 440 -8.74 -8.33 -0.89
C HIS A 440 -8.67 -9.62 -1.72
N VAL A 441 -9.77 -10.39 -1.70
CA VAL A 441 -9.78 -11.74 -2.27
C VAL A 441 -9.56 -11.75 -3.78
N SER A 442 -9.90 -10.65 -4.47
CA SER A 442 -9.70 -10.54 -5.92
C SER A 442 -8.24 -10.58 -6.36
N ASP A 443 -7.30 -10.25 -5.50
CA ASP A 443 -5.86 -10.28 -5.79
C ASP A 443 -5.06 -11.29 -4.95
N GLY A 444 -5.77 -12.09 -4.13
CA GLY A 444 -5.15 -13.13 -3.31
C GLY A 444 -4.55 -12.63 -1.99
N ASN A 445 -4.82 -11.39 -1.60
CA ASN A 445 -4.31 -10.82 -0.35
C ASN A 445 -5.30 -11.00 0.80
N MET A 446 -4.87 -11.72 1.82
CA MET A 446 -5.68 -12.02 2.99
C MET A 446 -5.01 -11.54 4.28
N HIS A 447 -5.86 -11.13 5.22
CA HIS A 447 -5.45 -10.65 6.55
C HIS A 447 -5.98 -11.61 7.63
N PRO A 448 -5.27 -12.73 7.92
CA PRO A 448 -5.59 -13.54 9.08
C PRO A 448 -5.25 -12.77 10.36
N ASN A 449 -6.25 -12.52 11.19
CA ASN A 449 -6.14 -11.72 12.40
C ASN A 449 -6.39 -12.57 13.64
N LEU A 450 -5.54 -12.38 14.67
CA LEU A 450 -5.79 -12.88 16.01
C LEU A 450 -6.89 -12.05 16.69
N VAL A 451 -7.80 -12.74 17.40
CA VAL A 451 -8.68 -12.13 18.41
C VAL A 451 -8.07 -12.44 19.80
N PRO A 452 -7.26 -11.56 20.38
CA PRO A 452 -6.44 -11.89 21.55
C PRO A 452 -7.27 -11.90 22.84
N ARG A 453 -7.07 -12.94 23.69
CA ARG A 453 -7.62 -13.04 25.04
C ARG A 453 -6.54 -12.84 26.12
N SER A 454 -5.27 -13.00 25.76
CA SER A 454 -4.13 -12.92 26.66
C SER A 454 -2.84 -12.53 25.92
N MET A 455 -1.77 -12.22 26.67
CA MET A 455 -0.43 -12.05 26.09
C MET A 455 0.15 -13.35 25.54
N ASP A 456 -0.21 -14.49 26.11
CA ASP A 456 0.18 -15.80 25.61
C ASP A 456 -0.40 -16.03 24.21
N ASP A 457 -1.66 -15.65 23.96
CA ASP A 457 -2.24 -15.70 22.61
C ASP A 457 -1.44 -14.86 21.62
N VAL A 458 -0.98 -13.68 22.00
CA VAL A 458 -0.15 -12.81 21.15
C VAL A 458 1.18 -13.48 20.83
N HIS A 459 1.83 -14.14 21.77
CA HIS A 459 3.10 -14.86 21.55
C HIS A 459 2.88 -16.03 20.60
N ARG A 460 1.91 -16.90 20.88
CA ARG A 460 1.56 -18.05 20.03
C ARG A 460 1.13 -17.60 18.62
N ALA A 461 0.40 -16.48 18.50
CA ALA A 461 0.01 -15.96 17.21
C ALA A 461 1.20 -15.48 16.37
N LYS A 462 2.24 -14.91 16.98
CA LYS A 462 3.47 -14.56 16.24
C LYS A 462 4.15 -15.80 15.66
N GLU A 463 4.19 -16.90 16.42
CA GLU A 463 4.72 -18.18 15.94
C GLU A 463 3.84 -18.75 14.81
N ALA A 464 2.51 -18.73 14.99
CA ALA A 464 1.55 -19.16 13.97
C ALA A 464 1.71 -18.34 12.67
N LEU A 465 1.85 -17.01 12.76
CA LEU A 465 2.05 -16.15 11.59
C LEU A 465 3.39 -16.42 10.89
N LEU A 466 4.45 -16.75 11.61
CA LEU A 466 5.73 -17.15 11.00
C LEU A 466 5.61 -18.50 10.28
N GLU A 467 4.86 -19.45 10.85
CA GLU A 467 4.57 -20.70 10.16
C GLU A 467 3.76 -20.46 8.88
N MET A 468 2.68 -19.66 8.96
CA MET A 468 1.89 -19.28 7.79
C MET A 468 2.76 -18.59 6.72
N ALA A 469 3.66 -17.68 7.13
CA ALA A 469 4.57 -16.98 6.22
C ALA A 469 5.46 -17.94 5.41
N ARG A 470 6.00 -19.00 6.05
CA ARG A 470 6.80 -20.02 5.36
C ARG A 470 5.96 -20.82 4.35
N VAL A 471 4.73 -21.20 4.73
CA VAL A 471 3.83 -21.92 3.83
C VAL A 471 3.41 -21.04 2.66
N VAL A 472 3.09 -19.76 2.90
CA VAL A 472 2.80 -18.79 1.85
C VAL A 472 3.99 -18.64 0.89
N GLY A 473 5.22 -18.58 1.41
CA GLY A 473 6.43 -18.59 0.57
C GLY A 473 6.55 -19.85 -0.29
N ALA A 474 6.25 -21.03 0.27
CA ALA A 474 6.23 -22.28 -0.47
C ALA A 474 5.12 -22.34 -1.54
N MET A 475 4.04 -21.58 -1.38
CA MET A 475 2.99 -21.37 -2.38
C MET A 475 3.37 -20.34 -3.46
N HIS A 476 4.61 -19.87 -3.51
CA HIS A 476 5.08 -18.76 -4.36
C HIS A 476 4.41 -17.40 -4.06
N GLY A 477 3.87 -17.24 -2.86
CA GLY A 477 3.29 -16.02 -2.33
C GLY A 477 4.30 -15.15 -1.58
N ALA A 478 3.79 -14.10 -0.94
CA ALA A 478 4.57 -13.20 -0.09
C ALA A 478 3.88 -12.94 1.25
N PRO A 479 4.64 -12.92 2.37
CA PRO A 479 4.08 -12.64 3.69
C PRO A 479 4.00 -11.14 4.02
N LEU A 480 4.26 -10.27 3.04
CA LEU A 480 4.35 -8.81 3.18
C LEU A 480 3.74 -8.16 1.94
N ALA A 481 2.40 -8.10 1.89
CA ALA A 481 1.68 -7.69 0.70
C ALA A 481 1.59 -6.15 0.52
N GLU A 482 1.02 -5.43 1.51
CA GLU A 482 0.69 -4.01 1.35
C GLU A 482 1.13 -3.10 2.51
N HIS A 483 1.28 -3.63 3.74
CA HIS A 483 1.51 -2.81 4.93
C HIS A 483 2.98 -2.36 5.11
N GLY A 484 3.91 -2.87 4.30
CA GLY A 484 5.34 -2.68 4.51
C GLY A 484 5.90 -3.52 5.67
N VAL A 485 7.15 -3.25 6.01
CA VAL A 485 7.94 -3.96 7.04
C VAL A 485 8.09 -3.12 8.31
N GLY A 486 8.43 -1.86 8.16
CA GLY A 486 8.65 -0.93 9.25
C GLY A 486 9.72 -1.35 10.23
N ARG A 487 9.45 -1.09 11.51
CA ARG A 487 10.26 -1.52 12.66
C ARG A 487 9.68 -2.75 13.37
N SER A 488 8.73 -3.45 12.76
CA SER A 488 8.14 -4.66 13.31
C SER A 488 9.14 -5.83 13.25
N ALA A 489 9.58 -6.32 14.40
CA ALA A 489 10.51 -7.46 14.47
C ALA A 489 9.98 -8.70 13.76
N LEU A 490 8.65 -8.97 13.89
CA LEU A 490 7.99 -10.08 13.20
C LEU A 490 8.09 -9.93 11.67
N LYS A 491 7.78 -8.73 11.13
CA LYS A 491 7.83 -8.48 9.69
C LYS A 491 9.26 -8.43 9.15
N GLN A 492 10.22 -7.93 9.93
CA GLN A 492 11.64 -8.00 9.58
C GLN A 492 12.15 -9.44 9.52
N GLN A 493 11.65 -10.31 10.41
CA GLN A 493 11.92 -11.75 10.33
C GLN A 493 11.29 -12.38 9.08
N MET A 494 10.03 -12.06 8.76
CA MET A 494 9.38 -12.52 7.53
C MET A 494 10.13 -12.06 6.27
N LEU A 495 10.63 -10.81 6.24
CA LEU A 495 11.46 -10.30 5.15
C LEU A 495 12.76 -11.11 4.99
N ARG A 496 13.41 -11.46 6.12
CA ARG A 496 14.62 -12.28 6.14
C ARG A 496 14.35 -13.71 5.67
N GLU A 497 13.22 -14.31 6.08
CA GLU A 497 12.82 -15.63 5.62
C GLU A 497 12.49 -15.64 4.11
N LEU A 498 11.92 -14.54 3.59
CA LEU A 498 11.60 -14.42 2.17
C LEU A 498 12.84 -14.33 1.26
N TYR A 499 13.84 -13.52 1.63
CA TYR A 499 14.99 -13.22 0.76
C TYR A 499 16.33 -13.79 1.27
N GLY A 500 16.34 -14.41 2.46
CA GLY A 500 17.56 -14.90 3.11
C GLY A 500 18.49 -13.78 3.60
N GLU A 501 19.55 -14.15 4.32
CA GLU A 501 20.56 -13.21 4.82
C GLU A 501 21.25 -12.46 3.67
N LYS A 502 21.47 -13.14 2.52
CA LYS A 502 22.06 -12.52 1.33
C LYS A 502 21.19 -11.37 0.82
N GLY A 503 19.86 -11.57 0.71
CA GLY A 503 18.94 -10.53 0.24
C GLY A 503 18.91 -9.33 1.20
N ILE A 504 18.94 -9.56 2.51
CA ILE A 504 19.04 -8.49 3.51
C ILE A 504 20.35 -7.71 3.36
N GLU A 505 21.48 -8.40 3.13
CA GLU A 505 22.76 -7.73 2.94
C GLU A 505 22.82 -6.92 1.62
N GLU A 506 22.18 -7.41 0.56
CA GLU A 506 22.01 -6.66 -0.69
C GLU A 506 21.18 -5.38 -0.48
N MET A 507 20.09 -5.44 0.30
CA MET A 507 19.33 -4.23 0.68
C MET A 507 20.20 -3.26 1.50
N ARG A 508 21.00 -3.77 2.45
CA ARG A 508 21.94 -2.94 3.22
C ARG A 508 22.99 -2.31 2.32
N ALA A 509 23.44 -2.98 1.27
CA ALA A 509 24.39 -2.41 0.31
C ALA A 509 23.78 -1.22 -0.46
N VAL A 510 22.52 -1.32 -0.89
CA VAL A 510 21.78 -0.19 -1.47
C VAL A 510 21.68 0.97 -0.48
N LYS A 511 21.30 0.66 0.76
CA LYS A 511 21.18 1.67 1.84
C LYS A 511 22.51 2.37 2.07
N ARG A 512 23.63 1.64 2.21
CA ARG A 512 24.97 2.22 2.39
C ARG A 512 25.41 3.10 1.23
N ALA A 513 25.03 2.75 0.00
CA ALA A 513 25.37 3.55 -1.18
C ALA A 513 24.68 4.92 -1.19
N LEU A 514 23.43 5.03 -0.69
CA LEU A 514 22.65 6.26 -0.68
C LEU A 514 22.64 6.99 0.67
N ASP A 515 22.89 6.28 1.76
CA ASP A 515 22.89 6.81 3.12
C ASP A 515 23.95 6.08 3.98
N PRO A 516 25.24 6.37 3.76
CA PRO A 516 26.34 5.69 4.44
C PRO A 516 26.33 5.88 5.96
N ASP A 517 25.76 6.97 6.44
CA ASP A 517 25.67 7.30 7.88
C ASP A 517 24.41 6.72 8.55
N TRP A 518 23.58 5.99 7.80
CA TRP A 518 22.30 5.44 8.29
C TRP A 518 21.39 6.48 8.95
N LYS A 519 21.37 7.66 8.39
CA LYS A 519 20.66 8.84 8.89
C LYS A 519 19.14 8.71 8.73
N LEU A 520 18.67 8.22 7.57
CA LEU A 520 17.27 8.19 7.18
C LEU A 520 16.57 6.93 7.68
N ALA A 521 15.49 7.08 8.44
CA ALA A 521 14.60 6.01 8.91
C ALA A 521 15.37 4.78 9.47
N ALA A 522 16.38 5.01 10.28
CA ALA A 522 17.24 3.97 10.83
C ALA A 522 16.43 2.91 11.59
N GLY A 523 16.67 1.62 11.30
CA GLY A 523 15.93 0.50 11.88
C GLY A 523 14.60 0.15 11.19
N VAL A 524 14.21 0.89 10.17
CA VAL A 524 13.09 0.53 9.27
C VAL A 524 13.62 -0.46 8.22
N LEU A 525 12.81 -1.45 7.83
CA LEU A 525 13.09 -2.61 6.99
C LEU A 525 14.00 -3.65 7.65
N PHE A 526 15.09 -3.25 8.25
CA PHE A 526 16.06 -4.12 8.92
C PHE A 526 16.79 -3.35 10.04
N PRO A 527 17.34 -4.04 11.05
CA PRO A 527 18.10 -3.39 12.12
C PRO A 527 19.29 -2.59 11.57
N SER A 528 19.56 -1.44 12.19
CA SER A 528 20.80 -0.67 11.94
C SER A 528 22.02 -1.48 12.36
N PRO A 529 23.21 -1.22 11.75
CA PRO A 529 24.48 -1.83 12.15
C PRO A 529 24.81 -1.61 13.61
#